data_d99cdb5e8135e729823da0404816446e
#
_entry.id   d99cdb5e8135e729823da0404816446e
#
_cell.length_a   1.000
_cell.length_b   1.000
_cell.length_c   1.000
_cell.angle_alpha   90.00
_cell.angle_beta   90.00
_cell.angle_gamma   90.00
#
_symmetry.space_group_name_H-M   'P 1'
#
loop_
_entity.id
_entity.type
_entity.pdbx_description
1 polymer ?
#
loop_
_entity_poly.entity_id
_entity_poly.type
_entity_poly.pdbx_seq_one_letter_code
_entity_poly.pdbx_strand_id
1 'polypeptide(L)'
;MKAWRFLYRRGFIEGFGHISVRLPGTDTYMLTRHSLGRIIVPDDMLVYDMNGKQLAGKGDRPGEAPIHHEIFRARPDVNSIIHYHGMHATAFTTSAEHTLRPIHLMGTLFADGLPIYNDPRLVSTTERGVALAKALGSHRAALLYAHGGVVTGGDIEESVTGAFFLEENAHRAYLSCTLGKPKWIDPEVANDAAAELIRTRGPMRRVWAMVEIEGVE
;
A
#
# COMPACT_ATOMS: atom_id res chain seq x y z
N MET A 1 0.21 -0.97 -15.00
CA MET A 1 1.56 -1.38 -15.44
C MET A 1 2.63 -0.38 -15.02
N LYS A 2 2.56 0.92 -15.34
CA LYS A 2 3.57 1.93 -14.94
C LYS A 2 3.80 1.96 -13.42
N ALA A 3 2.74 1.93 -12.63
CA ALA A 3 2.81 1.86 -11.16
C ALA A 3 3.61 0.64 -10.67
N TRP A 4 3.37 -0.53 -11.26
CA TRP A 4 4.12 -1.75 -10.95
C TRP A 4 5.61 -1.56 -11.21
N ARG A 5 5.98 -1.12 -12.43
CA ARG A 5 7.38 -0.93 -12.80
C ARG A 5 8.09 0.10 -11.92
N PHE A 6 7.39 1.19 -11.58
CA PHE A 6 7.90 2.20 -10.66
C PHE A 6 8.21 1.59 -9.29
N LEU A 7 7.24 0.90 -8.68
CA LEU A 7 7.42 0.29 -7.35
C LEU A 7 8.46 -0.84 -7.37
N TYR A 8 8.55 -1.59 -8.48
CA TYR A 8 9.58 -2.61 -8.67
C TYR A 8 10.98 -1.98 -8.72
N ARG A 9 11.16 -0.90 -9.48
CA ARG A 9 12.44 -0.17 -9.56
C ARG A 9 12.86 0.44 -8.25
N ARG A 10 11.91 0.79 -7.40
CA ARG A 10 12.14 1.33 -6.04
C ARG A 10 12.41 0.24 -5.01
N GLY A 11 12.36 -1.04 -5.39
CA GLY A 11 12.58 -2.16 -4.48
C GLY A 11 11.44 -2.38 -3.48
N PHE A 12 10.23 -1.87 -3.77
CA PHE A 12 9.07 -2.08 -2.90
C PHE A 12 8.32 -3.36 -3.26
N ILE A 13 8.31 -3.70 -4.54
CA ILE A 13 7.75 -4.93 -5.08
C ILE A 13 8.88 -5.73 -5.73
N GLU A 14 9.20 -6.88 -5.17
CA GLU A 14 10.30 -7.76 -5.63
C GLU A 14 9.79 -9.06 -6.26
N GLY A 15 8.53 -9.07 -6.72
CA GLY A 15 7.87 -10.27 -7.23
C GLY A 15 6.83 -10.86 -6.27
N PHE A 16 6.66 -10.29 -5.07
CA PHE A 16 5.72 -10.75 -4.06
C PHE A 16 4.56 -9.78 -3.80
N GLY A 17 4.70 -8.51 -4.15
CA GLY A 17 3.63 -7.52 -3.97
C GLY A 17 2.52 -7.65 -5.02
N HIS A 18 1.42 -6.94 -4.78
CA HIS A 18 0.25 -6.94 -5.66
C HIS A 18 -0.36 -5.53 -5.74
N ILE A 19 -0.90 -5.20 -6.90
CA ILE A 19 -1.65 -3.97 -7.12
C ILE A 19 -3.04 -4.33 -7.64
N SER A 20 -4.07 -3.72 -7.05
CA SER A 20 -5.43 -3.83 -7.57
C SER A 20 -6.10 -2.47 -7.73
N VAL A 21 -7.03 -2.38 -8.68
CA VAL A 21 -7.78 -1.17 -9.00
C VAL A 21 -9.21 -1.52 -9.36
N ARG A 22 -10.22 -0.87 -8.74
CA ARG A 22 -11.63 -0.97 -9.19
C ARG A 22 -11.76 -0.47 -10.61
N LEU A 23 -12.59 -1.15 -11.39
CA LEU A 23 -12.95 -0.70 -12.72
C LEU A 23 -14.13 0.28 -12.63
N PRO A 24 -13.97 1.53 -13.10
CA PRO A 24 -15.00 2.53 -12.99
C PRO A 24 -16.34 2.09 -13.60
N GLY A 25 -17.45 2.34 -12.88
CA GLY A 25 -18.78 2.00 -13.37
C GLY A 25 -19.15 0.52 -13.35
N THR A 26 -18.34 -0.32 -12.69
CA THR A 26 -18.58 -1.77 -12.58
C THR A 26 -18.38 -2.26 -11.14
N ASP A 27 -18.96 -3.44 -10.84
CA ASP A 27 -18.70 -4.18 -9.59
C ASP A 27 -17.54 -5.17 -9.77
N THR A 28 -16.45 -4.70 -10.39
CA THR A 28 -15.27 -5.51 -10.65
C THR A 28 -13.99 -4.74 -10.36
N TYR A 29 -12.89 -5.46 -10.22
CA TYR A 29 -11.57 -4.86 -10.08
C TYR A 29 -10.51 -5.69 -10.80
N MET A 30 -9.43 -5.03 -11.21
CA MET A 30 -8.23 -5.69 -11.71
C MET A 30 -7.26 -5.95 -10.56
N LEU A 31 -6.54 -7.07 -10.67
CA LEU A 31 -5.46 -7.46 -9.76
C LEU A 31 -4.30 -8.03 -10.59
N THR A 32 -3.08 -7.65 -10.28
CA THR A 32 -1.89 -8.26 -10.88
C THR A 32 -1.84 -9.75 -10.55
N ARG A 33 -1.46 -10.59 -11.52
CA ARG A 33 -1.35 -12.04 -11.32
C ARG A 33 -0.17 -12.41 -10.41
N HIS A 34 -0.13 -13.65 -9.98
CA HIS A 34 0.99 -14.23 -9.23
C HIS A 34 2.30 -14.24 -10.03
N SER A 35 3.42 -14.14 -9.32
CA SER A 35 4.79 -14.31 -9.87
C SER A 35 5.14 -13.39 -11.02
N LEU A 36 4.92 -12.08 -10.83
CA LEU A 36 5.39 -11.05 -11.75
C LEU A 36 6.82 -10.65 -11.42
N GLY A 37 7.64 -10.51 -12.48
CA GLY A 37 8.94 -9.89 -12.40
C GLY A 37 8.88 -8.39 -12.76
N ARG A 38 10.01 -7.87 -13.24
CA ARG A 38 10.14 -6.47 -13.68
C ARG A 38 9.20 -6.13 -14.84
N ILE A 39 9.03 -7.08 -15.77
CA ILE A 39 8.20 -6.88 -16.96
C ILE A 39 6.77 -7.28 -16.62
N ILE A 40 5.85 -6.37 -16.88
CA ILE A 40 4.40 -6.56 -16.77
C ILE A 40 3.74 -6.14 -18.08
N VAL A 41 2.83 -6.97 -18.57
CA VAL A 41 2.04 -6.75 -19.80
C VAL A 41 0.54 -6.73 -19.45
N PRO A 42 -0.34 -6.24 -20.36
CA PRO A 42 -1.77 -6.19 -20.09
C PRO A 42 -2.39 -7.55 -19.70
N ASP A 43 -1.91 -8.65 -20.28
CA ASP A 43 -2.40 -10.01 -19.96
C ASP A 43 -2.08 -10.49 -18.55
N ASP A 44 -1.19 -9.79 -17.83
CA ASP A 44 -0.86 -10.04 -16.42
C ASP A 44 -1.91 -9.47 -15.45
N MET A 45 -2.92 -8.77 -15.98
CA MET A 45 -4.01 -8.22 -15.17
C MET A 45 -5.19 -9.17 -15.16
N LEU A 46 -5.55 -9.66 -14.00
CA LEU A 46 -6.71 -10.52 -13.77
C LEU A 46 -7.90 -9.66 -13.35
N VAL A 47 -9.10 -9.98 -13.85
CA VAL A 47 -10.34 -9.29 -13.47
C VAL A 47 -11.16 -10.17 -12.54
N TYR A 48 -11.62 -9.58 -11.45
CA TYR A 48 -12.44 -10.24 -10.41
C TYR A 48 -13.75 -9.50 -10.18
N ASP A 49 -14.80 -10.24 -9.79
CA ASP A 49 -15.97 -9.66 -9.14
C ASP A 49 -15.68 -9.37 -7.64
N MET A 50 -16.60 -8.69 -6.97
CA MET A 50 -16.47 -8.36 -5.53
C MET A 50 -16.59 -9.60 -4.62
N ASN A 51 -16.92 -10.77 -5.15
CA ASN A 51 -16.92 -12.04 -4.42
C ASN A 51 -15.61 -12.82 -4.58
N GLY A 52 -14.63 -12.25 -5.32
CA GLY A 52 -13.34 -12.88 -5.55
C GLY A 52 -13.33 -13.96 -6.62
N LYS A 53 -14.39 -14.04 -7.46
CA LYS A 53 -14.41 -14.91 -8.63
C LYS A 53 -13.67 -14.25 -9.79
N GLN A 54 -12.69 -14.94 -10.36
CA GLN A 54 -12.00 -14.49 -11.56
C GLN A 54 -12.93 -14.53 -12.76
N LEU A 55 -13.08 -13.40 -13.44
CA LEU A 55 -13.95 -13.23 -14.61
C LEU A 55 -13.15 -13.22 -15.91
N ALA A 56 -11.91 -12.70 -15.89
CA ALA A 56 -11.05 -12.59 -17.06
C ALA A 56 -9.56 -12.60 -16.68
N GLY A 57 -8.72 -12.70 -17.70
CA GLY A 57 -7.27 -12.79 -17.57
C GLY A 57 -6.77 -14.22 -17.53
N LYS A 58 -5.46 -14.39 -17.81
CA LYS A 58 -4.79 -15.70 -17.83
C LYS A 58 -3.67 -15.71 -16.78
N GLY A 59 -3.61 -16.78 -16.01
CA GLY A 59 -2.56 -16.97 -15.01
C GLY A 59 -3.13 -17.22 -13.61
N ASP A 60 -2.21 -17.49 -12.69
CA ASP A 60 -2.57 -17.86 -11.34
C ASP A 60 -2.89 -16.62 -10.50
N ARG A 61 -3.90 -16.77 -9.68
CA ARG A 61 -4.29 -15.80 -8.67
C ARG A 61 -3.16 -15.65 -7.64
N PRO A 62 -2.82 -14.42 -7.19
CA PRO A 62 -1.97 -14.25 -6.02
C PRO A 62 -2.53 -15.01 -4.82
N GLY A 63 -1.66 -15.69 -4.08
CA GLY A 63 -2.07 -16.42 -2.88
C GLY A 63 -2.77 -15.52 -1.85
N GLU A 64 -2.40 -14.25 -1.83
CA GLU A 64 -2.94 -13.23 -0.93
C GLU A 64 -4.01 -12.32 -1.58
N ALA A 65 -4.66 -12.78 -2.63
CA ALA A 65 -5.82 -12.08 -3.20
C ALA A 65 -6.91 -11.71 -2.15
N PRO A 66 -7.13 -12.47 -1.05
CA PRO A 66 -8.06 -12.07 0.00
C PRO A 66 -7.76 -10.71 0.63
N ILE A 67 -6.52 -10.21 0.63
CA ILE A 67 -6.20 -8.82 1.02
C ILE A 67 -7.08 -7.84 0.24
N HIS A 68 -7.10 -7.99 -1.09
CA HIS A 68 -7.80 -7.08 -1.99
C HIS A 68 -9.32 -7.26 -1.91
N HIS A 69 -9.78 -8.51 -1.95
CA HIS A 69 -11.22 -8.83 -1.91
C HIS A 69 -11.89 -8.25 -0.68
N GLU A 70 -11.32 -8.52 0.49
CA GLU A 70 -11.98 -8.17 1.75
C GLU A 70 -11.86 -6.68 2.07
N ILE A 71 -10.77 -6.01 1.67
CA ILE A 71 -10.65 -4.57 1.80
C ILE A 71 -11.65 -3.88 0.86
N PHE A 72 -11.77 -4.27 -0.41
CA PHE A 72 -12.75 -3.67 -1.31
C PHE A 72 -14.20 -3.89 -0.82
N ARG A 73 -14.50 -5.02 -0.22
CA ARG A 73 -15.84 -5.29 0.36
C ARG A 73 -16.14 -4.43 1.58
N ALA A 74 -15.14 -4.23 2.45
CA ALA A 74 -15.28 -3.44 3.66
C ALA A 74 -15.24 -1.93 3.42
N ARG A 75 -14.60 -1.48 2.32
CA ARG A 75 -14.27 -0.08 2.03
C ARG A 75 -14.72 0.33 0.63
N PRO A 76 -16.00 0.72 0.45
CA PRO A 76 -16.52 1.19 -0.84
C PRO A 76 -15.83 2.46 -1.37
N ASP A 77 -15.22 3.24 -0.48
CA ASP A 77 -14.44 4.44 -0.79
C ASP A 77 -13.04 4.14 -1.36
N VAL A 78 -12.55 2.92 -1.19
CA VAL A 78 -11.26 2.49 -1.71
C VAL A 78 -11.41 2.02 -3.16
N ASN A 79 -10.61 2.59 -4.06
CA ASN A 79 -10.57 2.22 -5.47
C ASN A 79 -9.22 1.64 -5.92
N SER A 80 -8.19 1.73 -5.08
CA SER A 80 -6.88 1.10 -5.35
C SER A 80 -6.25 0.58 -4.07
N ILE A 81 -5.59 -0.58 -4.17
CA ILE A 81 -4.89 -1.23 -3.07
C ILE A 81 -3.53 -1.70 -3.56
N ILE A 82 -2.50 -1.42 -2.77
CA ILE A 82 -1.14 -1.92 -2.96
C ILE A 82 -0.75 -2.71 -1.72
N HIS A 83 -0.39 -3.98 -1.91
CA HIS A 83 0.33 -4.79 -0.93
C HIS A 83 1.79 -4.89 -1.36
N TYR A 84 2.72 -4.66 -0.44
CA TYR A 84 4.14 -4.66 -0.71
C TYR A 84 4.97 -5.01 0.54
N HIS A 85 6.23 -5.39 0.32
CA HIS A 85 7.14 -5.83 1.38
C HIS A 85 8.24 -4.77 1.65
N GLY A 86 7.82 -3.56 2.04
CA GLY A 86 8.72 -2.46 2.35
C GLY A 86 9.69 -2.83 3.49
N MET A 87 10.98 -2.75 3.25
CA MET A 87 12.01 -3.17 4.19
C MET A 87 11.95 -2.37 5.50
N HIS A 88 11.91 -1.05 5.40
CA HIS A 88 11.96 -0.18 6.58
C HIS A 88 10.64 -0.17 7.34
N ALA A 89 9.50 -0.10 6.62
CA ALA A 89 8.19 -0.14 7.26
C ALA A 89 7.97 -1.47 8.00
N THR A 90 8.37 -2.59 7.40
CA THR A 90 8.27 -3.92 8.04
C THR A 90 9.15 -4.02 9.29
N ALA A 91 10.36 -3.45 9.28
CA ALA A 91 11.25 -3.45 10.44
C ALA A 91 10.60 -2.83 11.69
N PHE A 92 9.79 -1.79 11.53
CA PHE A 92 9.06 -1.18 12.65
C PHE A 92 7.98 -2.08 13.24
N THR A 93 7.47 -3.05 12.50
CA THR A 93 6.48 -3.99 13.03
C THR A 93 7.08 -4.99 14.02
N THR A 94 8.38 -5.22 13.96
CA THR A 94 9.13 -6.15 14.80
C THR A 94 9.97 -5.45 15.87
N SER A 95 9.94 -4.11 15.93
CA SER A 95 10.61 -3.33 16.97
C SER A 95 9.75 -3.27 18.23
N ALA A 96 10.35 -3.62 19.37
CA ALA A 96 9.70 -3.43 20.67
C ALA A 96 9.80 -2.00 21.20
N GLU A 97 10.77 -1.23 20.71
CA GLU A 97 11.11 0.10 21.26
C GLU A 97 10.52 1.26 20.43
N HIS A 98 10.29 1.02 19.14
CA HIS A 98 9.93 2.08 18.21
C HIS A 98 8.66 1.76 17.43
N THR A 99 7.70 2.66 17.51
CA THR A 99 6.49 2.66 16.65
C THR A 99 6.69 3.67 15.53
N LEU A 100 6.37 3.27 14.30
CA LEU A 100 6.46 4.16 13.14
C LEU A 100 5.42 5.30 13.25
N ARG A 101 5.90 6.52 13.15
CA ARG A 101 5.12 7.76 13.20
C ARG A 101 5.61 8.71 12.11
N PRO A 102 4.86 9.77 11.80
CA PRO A 102 5.37 10.82 10.91
C PRO A 102 6.66 11.48 11.46
N ILE A 103 7.72 11.42 10.66
CA ILE A 103 9.00 12.09 10.93
C ILE A 103 9.42 13.01 9.79
N HIS A 104 8.74 12.90 8.68
CA HIS A 104 8.95 13.64 7.45
C HIS A 104 7.62 14.19 6.95
N LEU A 105 7.60 15.35 6.31
CA LEU A 105 6.35 16.01 5.88
C LEU A 105 5.41 15.06 5.13
N MET A 106 5.92 14.28 4.16
CA MET A 106 5.07 13.37 3.38
C MET A 106 4.58 12.18 4.19
N GLY A 107 5.27 11.83 5.29
CA GLY A 107 4.80 10.81 6.25
C GLY A 107 3.55 11.23 7.00
N THR A 108 3.20 12.53 7.01
CA THR A 108 1.97 13.02 7.62
C THR A 108 0.70 12.51 6.92
N LEU A 109 0.79 11.98 5.70
CA LEU A 109 -0.34 11.25 5.08
C LEU A 109 -0.89 10.11 5.96
N PHE A 110 -0.11 9.67 6.95
CA PHE A 110 -0.45 8.61 7.91
C PHE A 110 -0.60 9.18 9.34
N ALA A 111 -0.93 10.45 9.49
CA ALA A 111 -1.12 11.10 10.79
C ALA A 111 -2.30 10.51 11.57
N ASP A 112 -3.29 9.96 10.86
CA ASP A 112 -4.44 9.24 11.42
C ASP A 112 -4.07 7.89 12.03
N GLY A 113 -2.83 7.42 11.82
CA GLY A 113 -2.28 6.20 12.39
C GLY A 113 -1.89 5.14 11.39
N LEU A 114 -1.09 4.19 11.85
CA LEU A 114 -0.64 3.02 11.12
C LEU A 114 -0.91 1.77 11.97
N PRO A 115 -2.13 1.20 11.93
CA PRO A 115 -2.43 -0.01 12.67
C PRO A 115 -1.56 -1.18 12.19
N ILE A 116 -1.25 -2.11 13.11
CA ILE A 116 -0.51 -3.33 12.81
C ILE A 116 -1.48 -4.52 12.87
N TYR A 117 -1.61 -5.24 11.77
CA TYR A 117 -2.23 -6.55 11.73
C TYR A 117 -1.24 -7.58 12.29
N ASN A 118 -1.53 -8.09 13.48
CA ASN A 118 -0.59 -8.87 14.29
C ASN A 118 -0.62 -10.36 13.97
N ASP A 119 -0.52 -10.74 12.70
CA ASP A 119 -0.39 -12.12 12.24
C ASP A 119 0.67 -12.17 11.10
N PRO A 120 1.81 -12.87 11.28
CA PRO A 120 2.86 -12.93 10.26
C PRO A 120 2.56 -13.89 9.11
N ARG A 121 1.47 -14.65 9.19
CA ARG A 121 1.12 -15.63 8.16
C ARG A 121 0.56 -14.96 6.93
N LEU A 122 0.72 -15.61 5.77
CA LEU A 122 0.12 -15.16 4.52
C LEU A 122 -1.40 -14.93 4.68
N VAL A 123 -1.89 -13.80 4.19
CA VAL A 123 -3.32 -13.47 4.18
C VAL A 123 -4.00 -14.19 3.02
N SER A 124 -3.99 -15.52 3.07
CA SER A 124 -4.41 -16.41 1.98
C SER A 124 -5.84 -16.96 2.13
N THR A 125 -6.52 -16.62 3.23
CA THR A 125 -7.91 -17.04 3.48
C THR A 125 -8.82 -15.82 3.67
N THR A 126 -10.12 -16.01 3.43
CA THR A 126 -11.16 -14.99 3.66
C THR A 126 -11.12 -14.46 5.08
N GLU A 127 -10.99 -15.33 6.09
CA GLU A 127 -10.99 -14.96 7.50
C GLU A 127 -9.83 -14.02 7.83
N ARG A 128 -8.63 -14.28 7.30
CA ARG A 128 -7.47 -13.41 7.46
C ARG A 128 -7.64 -12.10 6.71
N GLY A 129 -8.21 -12.13 5.51
CA GLY A 129 -8.54 -10.93 4.75
C GLY A 129 -9.52 -10.02 5.50
N VAL A 130 -10.59 -10.59 6.06
CA VAL A 130 -11.56 -9.88 6.91
C VAL A 130 -10.89 -9.30 8.16
N ALA A 131 -10.01 -10.08 8.81
CA ALA A 131 -9.29 -9.60 9.99
C ALA A 131 -8.33 -8.45 9.65
N LEU A 132 -7.62 -8.53 8.51
CA LEU A 132 -6.79 -7.43 8.03
C LEU A 132 -7.62 -6.19 7.67
N ALA A 133 -8.73 -6.34 6.94
CA ALA A 133 -9.63 -5.24 6.61
C ALA A 133 -10.19 -4.55 7.87
N LYS A 134 -10.51 -5.34 8.90
CA LYS A 134 -10.91 -4.81 10.21
C LYS A 134 -9.76 -4.06 10.91
N ALA A 135 -8.54 -4.58 10.87
CA ALA A 135 -7.37 -3.91 11.44
C ALA A 135 -7.05 -2.60 10.71
N LEU A 136 -7.15 -2.58 9.38
CA LEU A 136 -7.01 -1.38 8.55
C LEU A 136 -8.06 -0.31 8.93
N GLY A 137 -9.31 -0.72 9.16
CA GLY A 137 -10.40 0.22 9.48
C GLY A 137 -10.55 1.32 8.43
N SER A 138 -10.62 2.58 8.87
CA SER A 138 -10.69 3.76 7.99
C SER A 138 -9.32 4.32 7.60
N HIS A 139 -8.22 3.77 8.11
CA HIS A 139 -6.87 4.27 7.85
C HIS A 139 -6.47 4.09 6.38
N ARG A 140 -5.49 4.88 5.94
CA ARG A 140 -4.92 4.80 4.58
C ARG A 140 -4.01 3.60 4.39
N ALA A 141 -3.41 3.12 5.46
CA ALA A 141 -2.51 1.99 5.42
C ALA A 141 -2.59 1.17 6.72
N ALA A 142 -2.22 -0.09 6.61
CA ALA A 142 -1.92 -0.95 7.76
C ALA A 142 -0.61 -1.67 7.51
N LEU A 143 0.17 -1.88 8.56
CA LEU A 143 1.34 -2.73 8.53
C LEU A 143 0.94 -4.17 8.90
N LEU A 144 1.63 -5.13 8.31
CA LEU A 144 1.47 -6.55 8.63
C LEU A 144 2.71 -6.98 9.41
N TYR A 145 2.51 -7.52 10.61
CA TYR A 145 3.59 -7.94 11.50
C TYR A 145 4.56 -8.89 10.79
N ALA A 146 5.85 -8.53 10.79
CA ALA A 146 6.95 -9.29 10.18
C ALA A 146 6.74 -9.68 8.71
N HIS A 147 5.90 -8.93 7.95
CA HIS A 147 5.48 -9.33 6.61
C HIS A 147 5.62 -8.17 5.60
N GLY A 148 4.92 -7.08 5.82
CA GLY A 148 4.89 -5.97 4.86
C GLY A 148 3.87 -4.91 5.23
N GLY A 149 3.24 -4.32 4.19
CA GLY A 149 2.21 -3.32 4.36
C GLY A 149 1.13 -3.40 3.28
N VAL A 150 -0.04 -2.84 3.61
CA VAL A 150 -1.11 -2.58 2.66
C VAL A 150 -1.43 -1.10 2.68
N VAL A 151 -1.56 -0.51 1.50
CA VAL A 151 -1.92 0.91 1.31
C VAL A 151 -3.12 1.00 0.41
N THR A 152 -4.07 1.87 0.79
CA THR A 152 -5.31 2.11 0.05
C THR A 152 -5.37 3.54 -0.47
N GLY A 153 -6.16 3.74 -1.53
CA GLY A 153 -6.42 5.06 -2.09
C GLY A 153 -7.75 5.12 -2.81
N GLY A 154 -8.29 6.34 -2.92
CA GLY A 154 -9.45 6.64 -3.75
C GLY A 154 -9.16 6.51 -5.25
N ASP A 155 -7.89 6.41 -5.62
CA ASP A 155 -7.40 6.09 -6.96
C ASP A 155 -5.96 5.53 -6.89
N ILE A 156 -5.42 5.14 -8.05
CA ILE A 156 -4.09 4.56 -8.17
C ILE A 156 -2.97 5.57 -7.82
N GLU A 157 -3.18 6.85 -8.07
CA GLU A 157 -2.21 7.89 -7.73
C GLU A 157 -2.05 8.01 -6.21
N GLU A 158 -3.16 7.95 -5.46
CA GLU A 158 -3.15 7.97 -4.00
C GLU A 158 -2.45 6.76 -3.41
N SER A 159 -2.80 5.55 -3.87
CA SER A 159 -2.22 4.33 -3.31
C SER A 159 -0.72 4.21 -3.61
N VAL A 160 -0.27 4.57 -4.82
CA VAL A 160 1.16 4.58 -5.19
C VAL A 160 1.91 5.63 -4.38
N THR A 161 1.35 6.83 -4.24
CA THR A 161 1.94 7.89 -3.43
C THR A 161 2.03 7.45 -1.97
N GLY A 162 0.98 6.82 -1.45
CA GLY A 162 0.96 6.28 -0.11
C GLY A 162 2.05 5.24 0.12
N ALA A 163 2.18 4.24 -0.77
CA ALA A 163 3.21 3.21 -0.66
C ALA A 163 4.62 3.82 -0.70
N PHE A 164 4.86 4.76 -1.63
CA PHE A 164 6.13 5.46 -1.76
C PHE A 164 6.47 6.26 -0.49
N PHE A 165 5.54 7.06 0.04
CA PHE A 165 5.81 7.89 1.21
C PHE A 165 5.80 7.12 2.53
N LEU A 166 5.11 6.00 2.61
CA LEU A 166 5.18 5.14 3.80
C LEU A 166 6.61 4.60 3.96
N GLU A 167 7.19 4.07 2.90
CA GLU A 167 8.55 3.55 2.95
C GLU A 167 9.60 4.66 3.11
N GLU A 168 9.43 5.79 2.44
CA GLU A 168 10.29 6.97 2.59
C GLU A 168 10.27 7.53 4.03
N ASN A 169 9.10 7.55 4.68
CA ASN A 169 8.98 7.96 6.08
C ASN A 169 9.63 6.93 7.01
N ALA A 170 9.41 5.65 6.75
CA ALA A 170 9.98 4.56 7.55
C ALA A 170 11.52 4.53 7.45
N HIS A 171 12.08 4.76 6.26
CA HIS A 171 13.53 4.86 6.08
C HIS A 171 14.11 6.02 6.89
N ARG A 172 13.51 7.21 6.83
CA ARG A 172 13.97 8.36 7.62
C ARG A 172 13.80 8.13 9.12
N ALA A 173 12.72 7.48 9.51
CA ALA A 173 12.51 7.10 10.91
C ALA A 173 13.59 6.12 11.40
N TYR A 174 13.91 5.11 10.59
CA TYR A 174 15.00 4.17 10.87
C TYR A 174 16.33 4.91 11.06
N LEU A 175 16.71 5.79 10.12
CA LEU A 175 17.94 6.60 10.25
C LEU A 175 17.92 7.49 11.49
N SER A 176 16.79 8.11 11.82
CA SER A 176 16.67 8.94 13.03
C SER A 176 16.82 8.11 14.31
N CYS A 177 16.26 6.91 14.35
CA CYS A 177 16.42 5.99 15.48
C CYS A 177 17.88 5.54 15.65
N THR A 178 18.62 5.34 14.55
CA THR A 178 20.06 4.97 14.62
C THR A 178 20.95 6.14 15.05
N LEU A 179 20.55 7.38 14.78
CA LEU A 179 21.24 8.58 15.22
C LEU A 179 20.97 8.94 16.68
N GLY A 180 19.98 8.32 17.31
CA GLY A 180 19.58 8.55 18.68
C GLY A 180 18.07 8.59 18.88
N LYS A 181 17.57 9.35 19.85
CA LYS A 181 16.12 9.47 20.07
C LYS A 181 15.45 10.27 18.96
N PRO A 182 14.53 9.66 18.18
CA PRO A 182 13.88 10.36 17.08
C PRO A 182 12.98 11.49 17.58
N LYS A 183 12.93 12.59 16.83
CA LYS A 183 12.01 13.70 17.06
C LYS A 183 10.85 13.60 16.07
N TRP A 184 9.76 12.98 16.51
CA TRP A 184 8.55 12.83 15.71
C TRP A 184 7.85 14.18 15.49
N ILE A 185 7.11 14.29 14.37
CA ILE A 185 6.24 15.44 14.14
C ILE A 185 5.09 15.38 15.16
N ASP A 186 4.76 16.56 15.71
CA ASP A 186 3.63 16.69 16.62
C ASP A 186 2.34 16.24 15.95
N PRO A 187 1.45 15.48 16.63
CA PRO A 187 0.23 14.94 16.04
C PRO A 187 -0.72 16.01 15.46
N GLU A 188 -0.86 17.17 16.12
CA GLU A 188 -1.73 18.24 15.60
C GLU A 188 -1.15 18.81 14.32
N VAL A 189 0.16 19.11 14.31
CA VAL A 189 0.87 19.59 13.12
C VAL A 189 0.83 18.54 11.99
N ALA A 190 0.97 17.27 12.33
CA ALA A 190 0.88 16.19 11.34
C ALA A 190 -0.50 16.10 10.70
N ASN A 191 -1.58 16.23 11.48
CA ASN A 191 -2.94 16.21 10.96
C ASN A 191 -3.24 17.43 10.06
N ASP A 192 -2.82 18.60 10.44
CA ASP A 192 -2.98 19.83 9.63
C ASP A 192 -2.23 19.70 8.30
N ALA A 193 -0.98 19.24 8.35
CA ALA A 193 -0.19 19.00 7.14
C ALA A 193 -0.83 17.92 6.24
N ALA A 194 -1.32 16.82 6.83
CA ALA A 194 -2.03 15.78 6.09
C ALA A 194 -3.25 16.33 5.35
N ALA A 195 -4.07 17.12 6.03
CA ALA A 195 -5.27 17.73 5.45
C ALA A 195 -4.92 18.63 4.24
N GLU A 196 -3.83 19.40 4.34
CA GLU A 196 -3.35 20.22 3.22
C GLU A 196 -2.86 19.38 2.05
N LEU A 197 -2.03 18.35 2.30
CA LEU A 197 -1.50 17.47 1.26
C LEU A 197 -2.61 16.74 0.51
N ILE A 198 -3.62 16.26 1.24
CA ILE A 198 -4.78 15.56 0.68
C ILE A 198 -5.62 16.52 -0.17
N ARG A 199 -5.97 17.67 0.39
CA ARG A 199 -6.80 18.68 -0.29
C ARG A 199 -6.15 19.19 -1.58
N THR A 200 -4.85 19.45 -1.56
CA THR A 200 -4.14 19.99 -2.72
C THR A 200 -3.79 18.94 -3.76
N ARG A 201 -3.70 17.67 -3.36
CA ARG A 201 -3.21 16.52 -4.17
C ARG A 201 -1.85 16.78 -4.84
N GLY A 202 -1.10 17.75 -4.32
CA GLY A 202 0.22 18.10 -4.86
C GLY A 202 1.20 16.93 -4.87
N PRO A 203 1.35 16.18 -3.76
CA PRO A 203 2.20 15.00 -3.69
C PRO A 203 1.79 13.92 -4.70
N MET A 204 0.49 13.64 -4.84
CA MET A 204 -0.03 12.62 -5.75
C MET A 204 0.37 12.93 -7.19
N ARG A 205 0.14 14.17 -7.66
CA ARG A 205 0.54 14.59 -9.01
C ARG A 205 2.05 14.49 -9.24
N ARG A 206 2.87 14.85 -8.25
CA ARG A 206 4.34 14.79 -8.37
C ARG A 206 4.86 13.37 -8.43
N VAL A 207 4.35 12.49 -7.56
CA VAL A 207 4.72 11.06 -7.59
C VAL A 207 4.22 10.42 -8.88
N TRP A 208 3.00 10.77 -9.34
CA TRP A 208 2.50 10.25 -10.61
C TRP A 208 3.34 10.71 -11.81
N ALA A 209 3.83 11.94 -11.82
CA ALA A 209 4.79 12.39 -12.83
C ALA A 209 6.08 11.55 -12.82
N MET A 210 6.57 11.14 -11.64
CA MET A 210 7.69 10.19 -11.54
C MET A 210 7.31 8.81 -12.11
N VAL A 211 6.11 8.33 -11.79
CA VAL A 211 5.57 7.06 -12.34
C VAL A 211 5.50 7.10 -13.86
N GLU A 212 5.07 8.22 -14.44
CA GLU A 212 4.99 8.41 -15.90
C GLU A 212 6.37 8.36 -16.57
N ILE A 213 7.40 8.85 -15.90
CA ILE A 213 8.79 8.85 -16.41
C ILE A 213 9.48 7.51 -16.13
N GLU A 214 9.45 7.04 -14.90
CA GLU A 214 10.19 5.87 -14.47
C GLU A 214 9.45 4.55 -14.72
N GLY A 215 8.14 4.58 -14.89
CA GLY A 215 7.29 3.41 -15.15
C GLY A 215 7.23 2.99 -16.62
N VAL A 216 7.97 3.66 -17.52
CA VAL A 216 8.15 3.21 -18.92
C VAL A 216 9.15 2.06 -19.00
N GLU A 217 9.20 1.37 -20.13
CA GLU A 217 10.06 0.20 -20.38
C GLU A 217 11.55 0.48 -20.31
#